data_b0f7b317194b7927479d6b994f73454a
#
_entry.id   b0f7b317194b7927479d6b994f73454a
#
_cell.length_a   1.000
_cell.length_b   1.000
_cell.length_c   1.000
_cell.angle_alpha   90.00
_cell.angle_beta   90.00
_cell.angle_gamma   90.00
#
_symmetry.space_group_name_H-M   'P 1'
#
loop_
_entity.id
_entity.type
_entity.pdbx_description
1 polymer ?
#
loop_
_entity_poly.entity_id
_entity_poly.type
_entity_poly.pdbx_seq_one_letter_code
_entity_poly.pdbx_strand_id
1 'polypeptide(L)'
;AEVPLTNIVSDTILSKNKLPLRFTAYSQCFRAEAGAGAAGRDTRGMIRNHQFSKVEMVSICDEDNSDEELERMTGAAESILQSLELPYRVVLLASKDIGFSAKRTYDLEVWLPGQNEGAGCYREISSCSNCGSFQARRMKARFKDNNKNKFLHTLNGSGLAVGRTIIAIMENGQMSNGDIELPEVLHDYMKTNKIIKN
;
A
#
# COMPACT_ATOMS: atom_id res chain seq x y z
N ALA A 1 -10.17 -3.52 1.31
CA ALA A 1 -9.93 -4.42 0.16
C ALA A 1 -9.10 -5.65 0.52
N GLU A 2 -8.12 -5.55 1.44
CA GLU A 2 -7.25 -6.67 1.81
C GLU A 2 -8.03 -7.92 2.23
N VAL A 3 -8.95 -7.79 3.18
CA VAL A 3 -9.67 -8.93 3.74
C VAL A 3 -10.45 -9.72 2.68
N PRO A 4 -11.29 -9.12 1.82
CA PRO A 4 -11.96 -9.85 0.76
C PRO A 4 -11.00 -10.53 -0.23
N LEU A 5 -9.93 -9.84 -0.66
CA LEU A 5 -8.95 -10.38 -1.60
C LEU A 5 -8.20 -11.58 -1.02
N THR A 6 -7.75 -11.48 0.22
CA THR A 6 -7.05 -12.57 0.89
C THR A 6 -7.96 -13.78 1.09
N ASN A 7 -9.24 -13.57 1.40
CA ASN A 7 -10.20 -14.65 1.63
C ASN A 7 -10.69 -15.36 0.34
N ILE A 8 -10.31 -14.94 -0.85
CA ILE A 8 -10.60 -15.66 -2.10
C ILE A 8 -10.09 -17.12 -2.02
N VAL A 9 -9.02 -17.37 -1.28
CA VAL A 9 -8.46 -18.71 -1.10
C VAL A 9 -8.83 -19.38 0.23
N SER A 10 -9.82 -18.81 0.95
CA SER A 10 -10.27 -19.35 2.25
C SER A 10 -10.82 -20.77 2.09
N ASP A 11 -10.45 -21.64 3.04
CA ASP A 11 -10.85 -23.07 3.10
C ASP A 11 -10.53 -23.87 1.82
N THR A 12 -9.42 -23.52 1.14
CA THR A 12 -8.98 -24.18 -0.10
C THR A 12 -7.67 -24.92 0.07
N ILE A 13 -7.45 -25.91 -0.81
CA ILE A 13 -6.15 -26.54 -1.02
C ILE A 13 -5.78 -26.36 -2.50
N LEU A 14 -4.81 -25.51 -2.75
CA LEU A 14 -4.33 -25.19 -4.11
C LEU A 14 -3.29 -26.21 -4.58
N SER A 15 -3.13 -26.32 -5.88
CA SER A 15 -1.96 -27.01 -6.48
C SER A 15 -0.76 -26.05 -6.46
N LYS A 16 0.44 -26.52 -6.12
CA LYS A 16 1.67 -25.71 -6.09
C LYS A 16 1.94 -24.96 -7.40
N ASN A 17 1.64 -25.58 -8.54
CA ASN A 17 1.83 -24.99 -9.87
C ASN A 17 0.92 -23.78 -10.18
N LYS A 18 -0.07 -23.49 -9.32
CA LYS A 18 -0.91 -22.30 -9.43
C LYS A 18 -0.33 -21.10 -8.69
N LEU A 19 0.73 -21.29 -7.93
CA LEU A 19 1.37 -20.24 -7.14
C LEU A 19 2.49 -19.54 -7.95
N PRO A 20 2.73 -18.25 -7.73
CA PRO A 20 1.96 -17.34 -6.86
C PRO A 20 0.66 -16.87 -7.53
N LEU A 21 -0.38 -16.64 -6.72
CA LEU A 21 -1.58 -15.89 -7.14
C LEU A 21 -1.40 -14.43 -6.73
N ARG A 22 -1.74 -13.52 -7.65
CA ARG A 22 -1.63 -12.08 -7.43
C ARG A 22 -2.95 -11.41 -7.77
N PHE A 23 -3.44 -10.62 -6.83
CA PHE A 23 -4.71 -9.90 -6.95
C PHE A 23 -4.49 -8.43 -6.71
N THR A 24 -5.27 -7.61 -7.38
CA THR A 24 -5.37 -6.18 -7.10
C THR A 24 -6.82 -5.73 -7.18
N ALA A 25 -7.19 -4.76 -6.36
CA ALA A 25 -8.51 -4.14 -6.40
C ALA A 25 -8.45 -2.70 -5.92
N TYR A 26 -9.13 -1.82 -6.66
CA TYR A 26 -9.48 -0.50 -6.19
C TYR A 26 -10.74 -0.59 -5.33
N SER A 27 -10.71 -0.04 -4.12
CA SER A 27 -11.88 -0.01 -3.25
C SER A 27 -11.86 1.16 -2.27
N GLN A 28 -13.04 1.43 -1.71
CA GLN A 28 -13.16 2.26 -0.53
C GLN A 28 -12.69 1.49 0.71
N CYS A 29 -11.96 2.17 1.56
CA CYS A 29 -11.52 1.68 2.87
C CYS A 29 -12.12 2.55 3.97
N PHE A 30 -12.41 1.95 5.11
CA PHE A 30 -13.09 2.60 6.22
C PHE A 30 -12.30 2.43 7.52
N ARG A 31 -12.27 3.49 8.34
CA ARG A 31 -11.66 3.46 9.67
C ARG A 31 -12.67 3.92 10.70
N ALA A 32 -12.75 3.24 11.83
CA ALA A 32 -13.64 3.63 12.93
C ALA A 32 -13.20 4.93 13.60
N GLU A 33 -11.91 5.25 13.62
CA GLU A 33 -11.28 6.44 14.25
C GLU A 33 -11.81 6.76 15.69
N ALA A 34 -12.54 5.83 16.29
CA ALA A 34 -13.32 5.99 17.52
C ALA A 34 -12.49 5.69 18.79
N GLY A 35 -11.19 5.89 18.78
CA GLY A 35 -10.36 5.57 19.93
C GLY A 35 -9.42 6.71 20.34
N ALA A 36 -9.10 6.80 21.62
CA ALA A 36 -8.17 7.77 22.21
C ALA A 36 -6.76 7.79 21.56
N GLY A 37 -6.42 6.77 20.77
CA GLY A 37 -5.16 6.70 20.01
C GLY A 37 -5.14 7.49 18.70
N ALA A 38 -6.31 7.84 18.15
CA ALA A 38 -6.43 8.65 16.93
C ALA A 38 -6.72 10.12 17.23
N ALA A 39 -7.18 10.43 18.44
CA ALA A 39 -7.47 11.80 18.88
C ALA A 39 -6.15 12.60 18.93
N GLY A 40 -5.99 13.54 18.00
CA GLY A 40 -4.90 14.51 17.98
C GLY A 40 -3.76 14.24 17.00
N ARG A 41 -3.71 13.07 16.32
CA ARG A 41 -2.74 12.81 15.26
C ARG A 41 -3.38 12.94 13.87
N ASP A 42 -2.86 13.87 13.07
CA ASP A 42 -3.22 14.06 11.64
C ASP A 42 -4.73 14.25 11.36
N THR A 43 -5.50 14.77 12.33
CA THR A 43 -6.94 15.04 12.19
C THR A 43 -7.24 16.27 11.33
N ARG A 44 -6.21 17.06 10.99
CA ARG A 44 -6.33 18.23 10.11
C ARG A 44 -5.96 17.86 8.67
N GLY A 45 -6.69 18.43 7.71
CA GLY A 45 -6.46 18.20 6.29
C GLY A 45 -6.95 16.82 5.84
N MET A 46 -6.38 16.32 4.74
CA MET A 46 -6.84 15.11 4.02
C MET A 46 -5.95 13.88 4.25
N ILE A 47 -4.93 13.98 5.11
CA ILE A 47 -3.93 12.89 5.32
C ILE A 47 -4.58 11.65 5.96
N ARG A 48 -5.54 11.86 6.87
CA ARG A 48 -6.21 10.78 7.59
C ARG A 48 -7.72 10.97 7.56
N ASN A 49 -8.40 10.14 6.79
CA ASN A 49 -9.83 10.18 6.59
C ASN A 49 -10.52 8.92 7.15
N HIS A 50 -11.78 9.05 7.58
CA HIS A 50 -12.66 7.93 7.96
C HIS A 50 -12.93 7.01 6.78
N GLN A 51 -13.08 7.57 5.59
CA GLN A 51 -13.27 6.87 4.32
C GLN A 51 -12.25 7.37 3.32
N PHE A 52 -11.58 6.46 2.63
CA PHE A 52 -10.57 6.78 1.63
C PHE A 52 -10.46 5.69 0.58
N SER A 53 -10.04 6.07 -0.61
CA SER A 53 -9.81 5.15 -1.72
C SER A 53 -8.39 4.60 -1.68
N LYS A 54 -8.26 3.31 -1.97
CA LYS A 54 -6.98 2.61 -2.04
C LYS A 54 -6.99 1.56 -3.14
N VAL A 55 -5.87 1.42 -3.81
CA VAL A 55 -5.58 0.21 -4.59
C VAL A 55 -4.87 -0.77 -3.66
N GLU A 56 -5.41 -1.95 -3.51
CA GLU A 56 -4.83 -3.02 -2.71
C GLU A 56 -4.18 -4.05 -3.61
N MET A 57 -3.03 -4.55 -3.20
CA MET A 57 -2.32 -5.68 -3.79
C MET A 57 -2.29 -6.82 -2.78
N VAL A 58 -2.62 -8.03 -3.20
CA VAL A 58 -2.50 -9.25 -2.38
C VAL A 58 -1.79 -10.30 -3.19
N SER A 59 -0.82 -10.97 -2.56
CA SER A 59 -0.14 -12.12 -3.14
C SER A 59 -0.29 -13.34 -2.24
N ILE A 60 -0.53 -14.49 -2.85
CA ILE A 60 -0.62 -15.79 -2.20
C ILE A 60 0.47 -16.67 -2.80
N CYS A 61 1.39 -17.12 -2.00
CA CYS A 61 2.54 -17.90 -2.45
C CYS A 61 2.88 -19.05 -1.49
N ASP A 62 3.93 -19.79 -1.79
CA ASP A 62 4.56 -20.72 -0.85
C ASP A 62 5.60 -20.01 0.03
N GLU A 63 6.13 -20.72 1.01
CA GLU A 63 7.12 -20.21 1.95
C GLU A 63 8.42 -19.78 1.27
N ASP A 64 8.89 -20.57 0.30
CA ASP A 64 10.19 -20.41 -0.34
C ASP A 64 10.27 -19.11 -1.17
N ASN A 65 9.12 -18.66 -1.71
CA ASN A 65 9.03 -17.49 -2.59
C ASN A 65 8.50 -16.23 -1.89
N SER A 66 8.13 -16.31 -0.61
CA SER A 66 7.41 -15.21 0.06
C SER A 66 8.24 -13.94 0.27
N ASP A 67 9.53 -14.06 0.48
CA ASP A 67 10.41 -12.89 0.67
C ASP A 67 10.70 -12.21 -0.69
N GLU A 68 10.91 -12.97 -1.77
CA GLU A 68 11.03 -12.43 -3.13
C GLU A 68 9.73 -11.74 -3.59
N GLU A 69 8.59 -12.33 -3.26
CA GLU A 69 7.29 -11.75 -3.59
C GLU A 69 7.03 -10.43 -2.83
N LEU A 70 7.58 -10.27 -1.60
CA LEU A 70 7.55 -9.00 -0.88
C LEU A 70 8.36 -7.92 -1.62
N GLU A 71 9.59 -8.24 -2.04
CA GLU A 71 10.44 -7.31 -2.81
C GLU A 71 9.74 -6.90 -4.13
N ARG A 72 9.16 -7.86 -4.84
CA ARG A 72 8.40 -7.58 -6.08
C ARG A 72 7.20 -6.65 -5.81
N MET A 73 6.44 -6.91 -4.75
CA MET A 73 5.26 -6.10 -4.38
C MET A 73 5.67 -4.68 -4.01
N THR A 74 6.73 -4.54 -3.23
CA THR A 74 7.32 -3.24 -2.86
C THR A 74 7.78 -2.49 -4.10
N GLY A 75 8.50 -3.15 -5.01
CA GLY A 75 8.93 -2.56 -6.28
C GLY A 75 7.77 -2.12 -7.18
N ALA A 76 6.62 -2.83 -7.14
CA ALA A 76 5.43 -2.40 -7.86
C ALA A 76 4.85 -1.09 -7.28
N ALA A 77 4.84 -0.91 -5.97
CA ALA A 77 4.43 0.35 -5.34
C ALA A 77 5.45 1.48 -5.63
N GLU A 78 6.75 1.19 -5.59
CA GLU A 78 7.81 2.16 -5.94
C GLU A 78 7.68 2.64 -7.39
N SER A 79 7.39 1.74 -8.34
CA SER A 79 7.26 2.08 -9.75
C SER A 79 6.18 3.15 -10.02
N ILE A 80 5.11 3.17 -9.22
CA ILE A 80 4.07 4.19 -9.30
C ILE A 80 4.62 5.54 -8.83
N LEU A 81 5.32 5.57 -7.69
CA LEU A 81 5.93 6.79 -7.15
C LEU A 81 7.00 7.36 -8.09
N GLN A 82 7.79 6.49 -8.70
CA GLN A 82 8.79 6.85 -9.71
C GLN A 82 8.13 7.45 -10.96
N SER A 83 7.06 6.82 -11.47
CA SER A 83 6.31 7.34 -12.62
C SER A 83 5.62 8.67 -12.34
N LEU A 84 5.26 8.92 -11.07
CA LEU A 84 4.71 10.20 -10.61
C LEU A 84 5.81 11.22 -10.24
N GLU A 85 7.09 10.86 -10.37
CA GLU A 85 8.25 11.72 -10.07
C GLU A 85 8.23 12.27 -8.63
N LEU A 86 7.61 11.53 -7.69
CA LEU A 86 7.48 11.93 -6.30
C LEU A 86 8.70 11.50 -5.49
N PRO A 87 9.29 12.40 -4.67
CA PRO A 87 10.37 12.03 -3.75
C PRO A 87 9.85 11.08 -2.66
N TYR A 88 10.47 9.93 -2.52
CA TYR A 88 10.04 8.92 -1.53
C TYR A 88 11.26 8.21 -0.90
N ARG A 89 10.99 7.45 0.14
CA ARG A 89 11.94 6.49 0.73
C ARG A 89 11.22 5.20 1.11
N VAL A 90 11.99 4.10 1.15
CA VAL A 90 11.54 2.80 1.64
C VAL A 90 12.11 2.57 3.03
N VAL A 91 11.27 2.18 3.97
CA VAL A 91 11.64 1.97 5.37
C VAL A 91 11.30 0.54 5.77
N LEU A 92 12.30 -0.23 6.20
CA LEU A 92 12.06 -1.51 6.86
C LEU A 92 11.61 -1.24 8.30
N LEU A 93 10.40 -1.69 8.66
CA LEU A 93 9.87 -1.45 9.99
C LEU A 93 10.58 -2.29 11.05
N ALA A 94 10.82 -1.67 12.22
CA ALA A 94 11.30 -2.37 13.40
C ALA A 94 10.22 -3.30 13.96
N SER A 95 10.63 -4.36 14.64
CA SER A 95 9.72 -5.42 15.11
C SER A 95 8.56 -4.93 16.01
N LYS A 96 8.76 -3.84 16.74
CA LYS A 96 7.72 -3.22 17.59
C LYS A 96 6.68 -2.41 16.80
N ASP A 97 7.00 -2.03 15.57
CA ASP A 97 6.17 -1.21 14.69
C ASP A 97 5.43 -2.06 13.64
N ILE A 98 5.82 -3.33 13.51
CA ILE A 98 5.17 -4.31 12.62
C ILE A 98 3.86 -4.77 13.25
N GLY A 99 2.79 -4.86 12.45
CA GLY A 99 1.52 -5.44 12.87
C GLY A 99 1.65 -6.90 13.28
N PHE A 100 0.87 -7.35 14.26
CA PHE A 100 0.95 -8.69 14.86
C PHE A 100 0.83 -9.86 13.86
N SER A 101 0.27 -9.63 12.69
CA SER A 101 0.10 -10.64 11.64
C SER A 101 1.28 -10.70 10.66
N ALA A 102 2.15 -9.71 10.66
CA ALA A 102 3.24 -9.61 9.71
C ALA A 102 4.56 -10.15 10.28
N LYS A 103 5.34 -10.78 9.41
CA LYS A 103 6.72 -11.23 9.64
C LYS A 103 7.74 -10.15 9.27
N ARG A 104 7.45 -9.39 8.22
CA ARG A 104 8.30 -8.34 7.68
C ARG A 104 7.44 -7.31 6.96
N THR A 105 7.75 -6.03 7.14
CA THR A 105 7.01 -4.93 6.51
C THR A 105 7.95 -3.87 6.00
N TYR A 106 7.71 -3.42 4.77
CA TYR A 106 8.27 -2.20 4.21
C TYR A 106 7.17 -1.13 4.12
N ASP A 107 7.45 0.05 4.65
CA ASP A 107 6.65 1.24 4.39
C ASP A 107 7.33 2.09 3.32
N LEU A 108 6.54 2.57 2.38
CA LEU A 108 6.96 3.61 1.44
C LEU A 108 6.44 4.93 1.98
N GLU A 109 7.33 5.89 2.17
CA GLU A 109 7.01 7.21 2.66
C GLU A 109 7.33 8.26 1.60
N VAL A 110 6.34 9.08 1.25
CA VAL A 110 6.47 10.17 0.29
C VAL A 110 6.77 11.47 1.02
N TRP A 111 7.59 12.32 0.42
CA TRP A 111 7.88 13.65 0.91
C TRP A 111 6.71 14.61 0.66
N LEU A 112 6.27 15.31 1.71
CA LEU A 112 5.23 16.32 1.67
C LEU A 112 5.81 17.67 2.14
N PRO A 113 6.15 18.58 1.24
CA PRO A 113 6.84 19.84 1.58
C PRO A 113 5.98 20.82 2.38
N GLY A 114 4.66 20.78 2.23
CA GLY A 114 3.72 21.66 2.95
C GLY A 114 3.43 21.27 4.39
N GLN A 115 3.87 20.07 4.81
CA GLN A 115 3.64 19.58 6.17
C GLN A 115 4.62 20.19 7.17
N ASN A 116 4.36 20.00 8.48
CA ASN A 116 5.24 20.44 9.55
C ASN A 116 5.59 21.95 9.45
N GLU A 117 4.53 22.79 9.30
CA GLU A 117 4.65 24.26 9.20
C GLU A 117 5.55 24.71 8.02
N GLY A 118 5.60 23.93 6.95
CA GLY A 118 6.43 24.20 5.76
C GLY A 118 7.85 23.68 5.82
N ALA A 119 8.24 23.01 6.92
CA ALA A 119 9.54 22.33 6.99
C ALA A 119 9.55 20.99 6.23
N GLY A 120 8.38 20.50 5.86
CA GLY A 120 8.19 19.21 5.19
C GLY A 120 8.35 18.01 6.11
N CYS A 121 7.80 16.89 5.71
CA CYS A 121 8.05 15.59 6.34
C CYS A 121 7.71 14.42 5.40
N TYR A 122 8.25 13.26 5.72
CA TYR A 122 7.85 12.01 5.07
C TYR A 122 6.57 11.47 5.69
N ARG A 123 5.64 10.99 4.84
CA ARG A 123 4.39 10.35 5.25
C ARG A 123 4.21 9.03 4.52
N GLU A 124 3.79 8.00 5.26
CA GLU A 124 3.44 6.70 4.70
C GLU A 124 2.40 6.85 3.59
N ILE A 125 2.69 6.28 2.41
CA ILE A 125 1.78 6.25 1.25
C ILE A 125 1.46 4.81 0.84
N SER A 126 2.32 3.86 1.20
CA SER A 126 2.12 2.43 1.03
C SER A 126 2.77 1.68 2.19
N SER A 127 2.21 0.54 2.53
CA SER A 127 2.80 -0.43 3.45
C SER A 127 2.68 -1.81 2.82
N CYS A 128 3.80 -2.53 2.66
CA CYS A 128 3.86 -3.86 2.06
C CYS A 128 4.32 -4.87 3.10
N SER A 129 3.49 -5.86 3.39
CA SER A 129 3.72 -6.83 4.48
C SER A 129 3.73 -8.27 4.00
N ASN A 130 4.72 -9.04 4.44
CA ASN A 130 4.73 -10.49 4.39
C ASN A 130 4.16 -11.02 5.71
N CYS A 131 2.98 -11.65 5.65
CA CYS A 131 2.30 -12.22 6.82
C CYS A 131 2.67 -13.70 7.07
N GLY A 132 3.56 -14.26 6.27
CA GLY A 132 3.89 -15.68 6.34
C GLY A 132 2.64 -16.54 6.32
N SER A 133 2.59 -17.59 7.13
CA SER A 133 1.44 -18.48 7.24
C SER A 133 0.36 -18.01 8.22
N PHE A 134 0.50 -16.83 8.82
CA PHE A 134 -0.38 -16.40 9.92
C PHE A 134 -1.85 -16.31 9.47
N GLN A 135 -2.13 -15.60 8.40
CA GLN A 135 -3.49 -15.46 7.87
C GLN A 135 -3.98 -16.78 7.26
N ALA A 136 -3.12 -17.52 6.55
CA ALA A 136 -3.44 -18.80 5.93
C ALA A 136 -3.89 -19.87 6.96
N ARG A 137 -3.30 -19.89 8.15
CA ARG A 137 -3.72 -20.78 9.24
C ARG A 137 -5.15 -20.49 9.67
N ARG A 138 -5.52 -19.23 9.82
CA ARG A 138 -6.87 -18.81 10.25
C ARG A 138 -7.91 -19.10 9.19
N MET A 139 -7.62 -18.84 7.94
CA MET A 139 -8.56 -19.10 6.83
C MET A 139 -8.45 -20.51 6.25
N LYS A 140 -7.62 -21.40 6.85
CA LYS A 140 -7.41 -22.81 6.46
C LYS A 140 -6.95 -22.97 5.01
N ALA A 141 -6.21 -21.99 4.49
CA ALA A 141 -5.71 -21.99 3.11
C ALA A 141 -4.37 -22.74 3.02
N ARG A 142 -4.29 -23.73 2.16
CA ARG A 142 -3.15 -24.62 1.99
C ARG A 142 -2.83 -24.85 0.53
N PHE A 143 -1.67 -25.41 0.27
CA PHE A 143 -1.32 -25.96 -1.02
C PHE A 143 -0.75 -27.37 -0.89
N LYS A 144 -0.86 -28.16 -1.95
CA LYS A 144 -0.34 -29.51 -2.01
C LYS A 144 1.05 -29.52 -2.63
N ASP A 145 2.02 -30.01 -1.88
CA ASP A 145 3.41 -30.21 -2.29
C ASP A 145 3.84 -31.64 -1.99
N ASN A 146 4.13 -32.43 -3.04
CA ASN A 146 4.57 -33.83 -2.91
C ASN A 146 3.70 -34.64 -1.94
N ASN A 147 2.38 -34.65 -2.12
CA ASN A 147 1.39 -35.31 -1.27
C ASN A 147 1.28 -34.77 0.19
N LYS A 148 1.95 -33.68 0.53
CA LYS A 148 1.81 -33.01 1.83
C LYS A 148 1.06 -31.69 1.65
N ASN A 149 0.16 -31.41 2.59
CA ASN A 149 -0.51 -30.11 2.65
C ASN A 149 0.33 -29.16 3.50
N LYS A 150 0.75 -28.04 2.92
CA LYS A 150 1.45 -26.94 3.58
C LYS A 150 0.57 -25.70 3.62
N PHE A 151 0.75 -24.84 4.63
CA PHE A 151 0.07 -23.55 4.65
C PHE A 151 0.64 -22.62 3.59
N LEU A 152 -0.26 -21.85 2.97
CA LEU A 152 0.13 -20.74 2.10
C LEU A 152 0.78 -19.62 2.91
N HIS A 153 1.55 -18.80 2.24
CA HIS A 153 1.99 -17.48 2.72
C HIS A 153 1.17 -16.41 2.03
N THR A 154 0.84 -15.35 2.76
CA THR A 154 0.05 -14.23 2.27
C THR A 154 0.84 -12.94 2.41
N LEU A 155 0.71 -12.08 1.41
CA LEU A 155 1.30 -10.76 1.41
C LEU A 155 0.23 -9.76 1.01
N ASN A 156 0.31 -8.56 1.56
CA ASN A 156 -0.55 -7.45 1.17
C ASN A 156 0.26 -6.17 1.04
N GLY A 157 -0.23 -5.25 0.22
CA GLY A 157 0.39 -3.94 0.06
C GLY A 157 -0.54 -2.95 -0.61
N SER A 158 -0.30 -1.67 -0.36
CA SER A 158 -1.04 -0.59 -1.01
C SER A 158 -0.33 -0.16 -2.30
N GLY A 159 -1.06 -0.11 -3.37
CA GLY A 159 -0.50 0.36 -4.62
C GLY A 159 -1.34 1.46 -5.32
N LEU A 160 -1.61 2.60 -4.66
CA LEU A 160 -1.25 3.27 -3.41
C LEU A 160 -2.51 3.72 -2.63
N ALA A 161 -2.28 4.49 -1.52
CA ALA A 161 -3.32 5.27 -0.86
C ALA A 161 -3.66 6.51 -1.71
N VAL A 162 -4.78 6.48 -2.46
CA VAL A 162 -5.10 7.47 -3.51
C VAL A 162 -5.15 8.90 -2.98
N GLY A 163 -5.81 9.13 -1.84
CA GLY A 163 -5.89 10.48 -1.26
C GLY A 163 -4.53 11.06 -0.89
N ARG A 164 -3.63 10.27 -0.31
CA ARG A 164 -2.26 10.72 -0.01
C ARG A 164 -1.43 10.97 -1.26
N THR A 165 -1.65 10.18 -2.31
CA THR A 165 -1.00 10.38 -3.62
C THR A 165 -1.43 11.71 -4.23
N ILE A 166 -2.73 12.07 -4.16
CA ILE A 166 -3.22 13.36 -4.62
C ILE A 166 -2.55 14.51 -3.85
N ILE A 167 -2.48 14.41 -2.52
CA ILE A 167 -1.80 15.44 -1.69
C ILE A 167 -0.33 15.57 -2.11
N ALA A 168 0.36 14.45 -2.30
CA ALA A 168 1.77 14.47 -2.68
C ALA A 168 2.00 15.13 -4.04
N ILE A 169 1.15 14.84 -5.03
CA ILE A 169 1.20 15.49 -6.34
C ILE A 169 0.96 16.99 -6.21
N MET A 170 -0.08 17.38 -5.46
CA MET A 170 -0.43 18.80 -5.28
C MET A 170 0.65 19.58 -4.54
N GLU A 171 1.21 19.04 -3.46
CA GLU A 171 2.23 19.72 -2.67
C GLU A 171 3.57 19.82 -3.41
N ASN A 172 4.00 18.75 -4.10
CA ASN A 172 5.27 18.76 -4.84
C ASN A 172 5.19 19.52 -6.16
N GLY A 173 4.02 19.57 -6.81
CA GLY A 173 3.79 20.27 -8.08
C GLY A 173 3.42 21.74 -7.93
N GLN A 174 3.31 22.29 -6.71
CA GLN A 174 2.85 23.67 -6.50
C GLN A 174 3.87 24.69 -7.03
N MET A 175 3.40 25.58 -7.91
CA MET A 175 4.17 26.64 -8.52
C MET A 175 4.00 27.97 -7.76
N SER A 176 4.92 28.92 -7.98
CA SER A 176 4.91 30.24 -7.32
C SER A 176 3.66 31.09 -7.61
N ASN A 177 3.02 30.88 -8.77
CA ASN A 177 1.77 31.53 -9.15
C ASN A 177 0.52 30.85 -8.57
N GLY A 178 0.69 29.71 -7.88
CA GLY A 178 -0.37 28.91 -7.29
C GLY A 178 -0.95 27.84 -8.21
N ASP A 179 -0.51 27.72 -9.48
CA ASP A 179 -0.80 26.58 -10.33
C ASP A 179 -0.14 25.32 -9.78
N ILE A 180 -0.61 24.15 -10.22
CA ILE A 180 -0.01 22.86 -9.84
C ILE A 180 0.43 22.18 -11.13
N GLU A 181 1.73 21.93 -11.28
CA GLU A 181 2.30 21.11 -12.34
C GLU A 181 1.98 19.65 -12.09
N LEU A 182 1.54 18.95 -13.12
CA LEU A 182 1.19 17.53 -13.03
C LEU A 182 2.35 16.67 -13.54
N PRO A 183 2.62 15.50 -12.94
CA PRO A 183 3.55 14.52 -13.47
C PRO A 183 3.20 14.12 -14.91
N GLU A 184 4.21 13.92 -15.76
CA GLU A 184 4.02 13.64 -17.18
C GLU A 184 3.08 12.46 -17.44
N VAL A 185 3.20 11.39 -16.63
CA VAL A 185 2.35 10.19 -16.72
C VAL A 185 0.85 10.46 -16.60
N LEU A 186 0.46 11.59 -16.00
CA LEU A 186 -0.94 11.99 -15.84
C LEU A 186 -1.47 12.86 -16.98
N HIS A 187 -0.62 13.42 -17.85
CA HIS A 187 -1.04 14.38 -18.87
C HIS A 187 -2.10 13.79 -19.81
N ASP A 188 -1.95 12.55 -20.24
CA ASP A 188 -2.91 11.90 -21.12
C ASP A 188 -4.25 11.60 -20.45
N TYR A 189 -4.24 11.30 -19.15
CA TYR A 189 -5.46 11.06 -18.36
C TYR A 189 -6.20 12.37 -18.07
N MET A 190 -5.46 13.40 -17.67
CA MET A 190 -6.01 14.71 -17.27
C MET A 190 -6.29 15.64 -18.46
N LYS A 191 -5.72 15.32 -19.64
CA LYS A 191 -5.75 16.17 -20.85
C LYS A 191 -5.19 17.57 -20.62
N THR A 192 -4.31 17.70 -19.64
CA THR A 192 -3.59 18.92 -19.29
C THR A 192 -2.31 18.57 -18.55
N ASN A 193 -1.33 19.45 -18.60
CA ASN A 193 -0.08 19.33 -17.85
C ASN A 193 -0.10 20.07 -16.50
N LYS A 194 -1.17 20.81 -16.20
CA LYS A 194 -1.30 21.56 -14.96
C LYS A 194 -2.73 21.82 -14.53
N ILE A 195 -2.92 22.08 -13.25
CA ILE A 195 -4.16 22.62 -12.68
C ILE A 195 -3.94 24.11 -12.45
N ILE A 196 -4.82 24.94 -13.01
CA ILE A 196 -4.72 26.40 -12.94
C ILE A 196 -5.46 26.89 -11.69
N LYS A 197 -4.81 27.77 -10.91
CA LYS A 197 -5.46 28.48 -9.84
C LYS A 197 -6.41 29.54 -10.41
N ASN A 198 -7.69 29.42 -10.11
CA ASN A 198 -8.69 30.46 -10.41
C ASN A 198 -8.63 31.63 -9.43
#